data_97a7f6a0a4843c9291c6584025d0b619
#
_entry.id   97a7f6a0a4843c9291c6584025d0b619
#
_cell.length_a   1.000
_cell.length_b   1.000
_cell.length_c   1.000
_cell.angle_alpha   90.00
_cell.angle_beta   90.00
_cell.angle_gamma   90.00
#
_symmetry.space_group_name_H-M   'P 1'
#
loop_
_entity.id
_entity.type
_entity.pdbx_description
1 polymer ?
#
loop_
_entity_poly.entity_id
_entity_poly.type
_entity_poly.pdbx_seq_one_letter_code
_entity_poly.pdbx_strand_id
1 'polypeptide(L)'
;MTTLNMNTSAKYSLAQIRAINNFTFEIDPNILTMVNYLTTQIGTSSSLTNTTFDKKPSTLLKPVLKEDEYEQPSRKKKGNRAMEIAGTEDWESLRSFQTTKIEQKTGIDAQIGQIRMHLNKINDASFLNMREQIIANIDEVIKLEPDLSILTEKVGTIIYDISANNKFYSKIYADLYAELVTKYGWLQPIFDANFEKFVSLFQNIVYIDPAANYDAFCEMNKMIISRKANSQFFVNLALNGFITKISVVNILHQILITVSEMIKQDGKNDEVGELTDNVAILFNKSIMTAATSEHVIDKLTIAKFIAKMAKGKVKDYKSLSNRVIFKYMDLVEG
;
A
#
# COMPACT_ATOMS: atom_id res chain seq x y z
N MET A 1 20.92 7.94 49.96
CA MET A 1 20.84 6.88 48.91
C MET A 1 19.72 5.95 49.31
N THR A 2 18.54 6.09 48.72
CA THR A 2 17.38 5.27 49.01
C THR A 2 17.16 4.40 47.76
N THR A 3 17.52 3.14 47.88
CA THR A 3 17.30 2.13 46.82
C THR A 3 15.82 1.84 46.73
N LEU A 4 15.21 2.21 45.59
CA LEU A 4 13.86 1.81 45.21
C LEU A 4 13.85 0.33 44.84
N ASN A 5 13.21 -0.47 45.68
CA ASN A 5 12.97 -1.88 45.51
C ASN A 5 11.84 -2.07 44.48
N MET A 6 12.17 -2.37 43.23
CA MET A 6 11.20 -2.60 42.13
C MET A 6 10.79 -4.07 42.04
N ASN A 7 9.93 -4.51 42.93
CA ASN A 7 9.26 -5.81 42.76
C ASN A 7 7.92 -5.87 43.50
N THR A 8 6.95 -5.09 43.03
CA THR A 8 5.53 -5.37 43.27
C THR A 8 4.73 -4.79 42.10
N SER A 9 3.91 -5.60 41.48
CA SER A 9 2.93 -5.19 40.49
C SER A 9 1.99 -4.16 41.13
N ALA A 10 2.29 -2.87 40.97
CA ALA A 10 1.55 -1.76 41.56
C ALA A 10 0.22 -1.63 40.81
N LYS A 11 -0.87 -2.06 41.45
CA LYS A 11 -2.23 -1.79 40.97
C LYS A 11 -2.63 -0.37 41.42
N TYR A 12 -2.66 0.58 40.52
CA TYR A 12 -3.12 1.93 40.84
C TYR A 12 -4.63 2.05 40.70
N SER A 13 -5.27 2.67 41.65
CA SER A 13 -6.71 3.03 41.55
C SER A 13 -6.89 4.23 40.62
N LEU A 14 -8.08 4.38 40.03
CA LEU A 14 -8.42 5.53 39.18
C LEU A 14 -8.20 6.89 39.86
N ALA A 15 -8.40 6.97 41.18
CA ALA A 15 -8.13 8.16 41.98
C ALA A 15 -6.62 8.49 42.07
N GLN A 16 -5.78 7.46 42.23
CA GLN A 16 -4.32 7.61 42.23
C GLN A 16 -3.79 8.05 40.86
N ILE A 17 -4.34 7.49 39.77
CA ILE A 17 -3.97 7.92 38.40
C ILE A 17 -4.36 9.38 38.18
N ARG A 18 -5.54 9.82 38.64
CA ARG A 18 -5.96 11.21 38.53
C ARG A 18 -5.11 12.15 39.35
N ALA A 19 -4.68 11.74 40.55
CA ALA A 19 -3.77 12.50 41.38
C ALA A 19 -2.38 12.68 40.74
N ILE A 20 -1.86 11.62 40.09
CA ILE A 20 -0.58 11.67 39.38
C ILE A 20 -0.68 12.58 38.14
N ASN A 21 -1.81 12.57 37.45
CA ASN A 21 -2.00 13.41 36.25
C ASN A 21 -2.13 14.91 36.54
N ASN A 22 -2.41 15.28 37.82
CA ASN A 22 -2.49 16.66 38.27
C ASN A 22 -1.21 17.13 38.97
N PHE A 23 -0.17 16.30 38.99
CA PHE A 23 1.09 16.64 39.63
C PHE A 23 1.96 17.48 38.68
N THR A 24 2.29 18.70 39.06
CA THR A 24 3.25 19.53 38.33
C THR A 24 4.66 19.10 38.72
N PHE A 25 5.42 18.58 37.79
CA PHE A 25 6.84 18.28 38.00
C PHE A 25 7.67 19.54 37.82
N GLU A 26 8.45 19.93 38.84
CA GLU A 26 9.56 20.84 38.61
C GLU A 26 10.73 20.06 38.02
N ILE A 27 11.06 20.38 36.78
CA ILE A 27 12.20 19.77 36.10
C ILE A 27 13.49 20.40 36.64
N ASP A 28 14.45 19.57 37.03
CA ASP A 28 15.77 20.05 37.48
C ASP A 28 16.36 21.01 36.43
N PRO A 29 16.81 22.21 36.83
CA PRO A 29 17.40 23.21 35.93
C PRO A 29 18.55 22.67 35.06
N ASN A 30 19.30 21.69 35.54
CA ASN A 30 20.38 21.07 34.81
C ASN A 30 19.83 20.23 33.65
N ILE A 31 18.72 19.51 33.86
CA ILE A 31 18.04 18.72 32.80
C ILE A 31 17.47 19.66 31.74
N LEU A 32 16.88 20.79 32.16
CA LEU A 32 16.32 21.81 31.24
C LEU A 32 17.43 22.43 30.37
N THR A 33 18.59 22.71 30.97
CA THR A 33 19.78 23.24 30.27
C THR A 33 20.29 22.21 29.23
N MET A 34 20.32 20.93 29.58
CA MET A 34 20.76 19.86 28.71
C MET A 34 19.80 19.64 27.53
N VAL A 35 18.48 19.68 27.75
CA VAL A 35 17.46 19.62 26.73
C VAL A 35 17.57 20.80 25.77
N ASN A 36 17.73 22.01 26.27
CA ASN A 36 17.91 23.22 25.46
C ASN A 36 19.19 23.17 24.62
N TYR A 37 20.28 22.66 25.17
CA TYR A 37 21.52 22.43 24.43
C TYR A 37 21.33 21.44 23.28
N LEU A 38 20.70 20.30 23.53
CA LEU A 38 20.40 19.31 22.51
C LEU A 38 19.45 19.85 21.43
N THR A 39 18.45 20.63 21.80
CA THR A 39 17.51 21.26 20.85
C THR A 39 18.21 22.24 19.91
N THR A 40 19.20 22.96 20.40
CA THR A 40 20.02 23.89 19.60
C THR A 40 20.95 23.14 18.64
N GLN A 41 21.51 22.00 19.05
CA GLN A 41 22.36 21.16 18.22
C GLN A 41 21.58 20.47 17.08
N ILE A 42 20.31 20.11 17.29
CA ILE A 42 19.45 19.43 16.31
C ILE A 42 18.80 20.42 15.32
N GLY A 43 18.90 21.74 15.56
CA GLY A 43 18.43 22.77 14.62
C GLY A 43 16.90 22.84 14.48
N THR A 44 16.15 22.36 15.45
CA THR A 44 14.69 22.49 15.48
C THR A 44 14.30 23.83 16.08
N SER A 45 13.88 24.77 15.25
CA SER A 45 13.18 25.98 15.71
C SER A 45 11.88 25.55 16.38
N SER A 46 11.88 25.42 17.70
CA SER A 46 10.69 25.11 18.48
C SER A 46 9.81 26.32 18.62
N SER A 47 8.81 26.47 17.77
CA SER A 47 7.59 27.14 18.21
C SER A 47 6.69 26.07 18.86
N LEU A 48 6.90 25.80 20.11
CA LEU A 48 5.92 25.12 20.97
C LEU A 48 4.76 26.09 21.18
N THR A 49 3.86 26.19 20.23
CA THR A 49 2.53 26.71 20.45
C THR A 49 1.76 25.66 21.25
N ASN A 50 1.38 26.03 22.47
CA ASN A 50 0.43 25.28 23.29
C ASN A 50 -0.84 24.98 22.46
N THR A 51 -0.96 23.80 21.90
CA THR A 51 -2.23 23.32 21.36
C THR A 51 -3.08 22.84 22.52
N THR A 52 -3.89 23.75 23.06
CA THR A 52 -5.03 23.40 23.89
C THR A 52 -6.03 22.67 23.00
N PHE A 53 -6.23 21.39 23.25
CA PHE A 53 -7.32 20.64 22.63
C PHE A 53 -8.65 21.09 23.25
N ASP A 54 -9.35 22.00 22.58
CA ASP A 54 -10.74 22.34 22.90
C ASP A 54 -11.64 21.13 22.62
N LYS A 55 -12.04 20.46 23.71
CA LYS A 55 -13.11 19.45 23.65
C LYS A 55 -14.43 20.18 23.40
N LYS A 56 -14.97 20.08 22.18
CA LYS A 56 -16.38 20.37 21.90
C LYS A 56 -17.26 19.44 22.74
N PRO A 57 -18.25 19.94 23.48
CA PRO A 57 -19.21 19.08 24.17
C PRO A 57 -20.11 18.38 23.15
N SER A 58 -20.04 17.08 23.08
CA SER A 58 -20.99 16.27 22.33
C SER A 58 -22.27 16.13 23.15
N THR A 59 -23.31 16.80 22.69
CA THR A 59 -24.68 16.61 23.19
C THR A 59 -25.20 15.24 22.73
N LEU A 60 -25.10 14.25 23.60
CA LEU A 60 -25.70 12.93 23.40
C LEU A 60 -27.17 13.00 23.80
N LEU A 61 -28.06 13.05 22.82
CA LEU A 61 -29.45 12.68 22.95
C LEU A 61 -29.54 11.17 23.21
N LYS A 62 -30.06 10.78 24.39
CA LYS A 62 -30.35 9.40 24.73
C LYS A 62 -31.66 8.99 24.04
N PRO A 63 -31.71 7.91 23.25
CA PRO A 63 -32.92 7.24 22.94
C PRO A 63 -33.29 6.26 24.09
N VAL A 64 -34.45 6.41 24.61
CA VAL A 64 -35.11 5.44 25.50
C VAL A 64 -35.49 4.23 24.66
N LEU A 65 -34.91 3.07 24.92
CA LEU A 65 -35.37 1.79 24.38
C LEU A 65 -35.78 0.89 25.52
N LYS A 66 -36.96 0.31 25.29
CA LYS A 66 -37.66 -0.64 26.16
C LYS A 66 -36.85 -1.92 26.34
N GLU A 67 -36.88 -2.44 27.56
CA GLU A 67 -36.44 -3.77 27.92
C GLU A 67 -37.28 -4.82 27.20
N ASP A 68 -36.62 -5.63 26.36
CA ASP A 68 -37.11 -6.94 25.98
C ASP A 68 -36.03 -7.97 26.31
N GLU A 69 -36.44 -8.89 27.20
CA GLU A 69 -35.68 -10.04 27.68
C GLU A 69 -35.31 -10.98 26.53
N TYR A 70 -33.97 -11.15 26.27
CA TYR A 70 -33.47 -12.30 25.55
C TYR A 70 -32.33 -12.95 26.31
N GLU A 71 -32.54 -14.21 26.66
CA GLU A 71 -31.58 -15.13 27.29
C GLU A 71 -30.30 -15.24 26.43
N GLN A 72 -29.13 -14.96 27.03
CA GLN A 72 -27.84 -15.20 26.42
C GLN A 72 -27.34 -16.63 26.70
N PRO A 73 -26.89 -17.38 25.69
CA PRO A 73 -26.23 -18.66 25.92
C PRO A 73 -24.86 -18.47 26.58
N SER A 74 -24.65 -19.19 27.68
CA SER A 74 -23.45 -19.18 28.49
C SER A 74 -22.17 -19.52 27.69
N ARG A 75 -21.26 -18.54 27.53
CA ARG A 75 -19.91 -18.75 26.99
C ARG A 75 -19.07 -19.54 27.99
N LYS A 76 -18.69 -20.76 27.65
CA LYS A 76 -17.71 -21.57 28.35
C LYS A 76 -16.39 -20.78 28.45
N LYS A 77 -15.93 -20.51 29.69
CA LYS A 77 -14.62 -19.96 30.00
C LYS A 77 -13.54 -20.92 29.49
N LYS A 78 -12.83 -20.54 28.43
CA LYS A 78 -11.55 -21.18 28.05
C LYS A 78 -10.50 -20.78 29.09
N GLY A 79 -9.87 -21.80 29.70
CA GLY A 79 -8.89 -21.65 30.77
C GLY A 79 -7.71 -20.74 30.40
N ASN A 80 -7.27 -19.98 31.40
CA ASN A 80 -6.01 -19.23 31.39
C ASN A 80 -4.84 -20.16 31.02
N ARG A 81 -4.29 -19.99 29.84
CA ARG A 81 -2.89 -20.37 29.63
C ARG A 81 -2.05 -19.37 30.42
N ALA A 82 -1.36 -19.88 31.43
CA ALA A 82 -0.33 -19.13 32.13
C ALA A 82 0.63 -18.57 31.07
N MET A 83 0.75 -17.24 31.03
CA MET A 83 1.76 -16.54 30.26
C MET A 83 3.09 -16.90 30.98
N GLU A 84 3.91 -17.75 30.36
CA GLU A 84 5.29 -17.98 30.81
C GLU A 84 5.98 -16.61 30.85
N ILE A 85 6.35 -16.21 32.04
CA ILE A 85 7.15 -15.00 32.26
C ILE A 85 8.51 -15.30 31.68
N ALA A 86 8.89 -14.60 30.60
CA ALA A 86 10.21 -14.69 29.99
C ALA A 86 11.27 -14.56 31.09
N GLY A 87 12.18 -15.52 31.16
CA GLY A 87 13.23 -15.56 32.15
C GLY A 87 14.17 -14.35 32.03
N THR A 88 14.92 -14.04 33.09
CA THR A 88 15.91 -12.96 33.10
C THR A 88 16.92 -13.02 31.95
N GLU A 89 17.19 -14.22 31.43
CA GLU A 89 18.08 -14.49 30.30
C GLU A 89 17.50 -13.96 28.97
N ASP A 90 16.18 -13.99 28.77
CA ASP A 90 15.53 -13.43 27.59
C ASP A 90 15.61 -11.89 27.55
N TRP A 91 15.61 -11.23 28.72
CA TRP A 91 15.78 -9.78 28.84
C TRP A 91 17.22 -9.33 28.60
N GLU A 92 18.22 -10.17 28.90
CA GLU A 92 19.62 -9.88 28.57
C GLU A 92 19.89 -10.02 27.07
N SER A 93 19.27 -10.97 26.40
CA SER A 93 19.35 -11.11 24.94
C SER A 93 18.68 -9.94 24.21
N LEU A 94 17.58 -9.38 24.75
CA LEU A 94 16.92 -8.17 24.23
C LEU A 94 17.72 -6.89 24.50
N ARG A 95 18.53 -6.84 25.56
CA ARG A 95 19.45 -5.70 25.87
C ARG A 95 20.71 -5.70 25.01
N SER A 96 21.09 -6.84 24.44
CA SER A 96 22.17 -6.93 23.47
C SER A 96 21.74 -6.53 22.05
N PHE A 97 20.78 -5.60 21.94
CA PHE A 97 20.46 -4.95 20.67
C PHE A 97 21.73 -4.24 20.19
N GLN A 98 22.56 -4.99 19.49
CA GLN A 98 23.62 -4.37 18.70
C GLN A 98 22.91 -3.53 17.66
N THR A 99 23.01 -2.22 17.79
CA THR A 99 22.65 -1.31 16.70
C THR A 99 23.31 -1.89 15.45
N THR A 100 22.50 -2.33 14.50
CA THR A 100 22.99 -2.81 13.21
C THR A 100 23.90 -1.69 12.71
N LYS A 101 25.22 -1.95 12.67
CA LYS A 101 26.17 -0.99 12.08
C LYS A 101 25.66 -0.80 10.66
N ILE A 102 25.11 0.38 10.37
CA ILE A 102 24.74 0.76 9.01
C ILE A 102 26.08 0.87 8.30
N GLU A 103 26.45 -0.19 7.58
CA GLU A 103 27.60 -0.15 6.69
C GLU A 103 27.37 0.99 5.71
N GLN A 104 28.24 1.98 5.71
CA GLN A 104 28.17 3.06 4.73
C GLN A 104 28.45 2.44 3.37
N LYS A 105 27.38 2.26 2.60
CA LYS A 105 27.49 1.81 1.21
C LYS A 105 28.32 2.84 0.44
N THR A 106 29.23 2.36 -0.38
CA THR A 106 30.10 3.19 -1.24
C THR A 106 29.84 2.87 -2.71
N GLY A 107 30.25 3.74 -3.61
CA GLY A 107 30.14 3.53 -5.05
C GLY A 107 28.67 3.43 -5.53
N ILE A 108 28.40 2.48 -6.40
CA ILE A 108 27.10 2.28 -7.05
C ILE A 108 25.98 2.03 -6.02
N ASP A 109 26.24 1.22 -5.00
CA ASP A 109 25.23 0.88 -3.99
C ASP A 109 24.82 2.09 -3.14
N ALA A 110 25.72 3.03 -2.93
CA ALA A 110 25.39 4.31 -2.29
C ALA A 110 24.45 5.13 -3.16
N GLN A 111 24.72 5.25 -4.46
CA GLN A 111 23.88 5.98 -5.40
C GLN A 111 22.51 5.32 -5.58
N ILE A 112 22.44 4.00 -5.65
CA ILE A 112 21.18 3.25 -5.65
C ILE A 112 20.37 3.55 -4.39
N GLY A 113 21.04 3.62 -3.22
CA GLY A 113 20.42 4.03 -1.97
C GLY A 113 19.81 5.42 -2.02
N GLN A 114 20.50 6.39 -2.63
CA GLN A 114 20.00 7.75 -2.85
C GLN A 114 18.81 7.78 -3.82
N ILE A 115 18.87 7.06 -4.93
CA ILE A 115 17.75 6.94 -5.87
C ILE A 115 16.50 6.41 -5.16
N ARG A 116 16.62 5.33 -4.38
CA ARG A 116 15.51 4.79 -3.59
C ARG A 116 14.95 5.82 -2.59
N MET A 117 15.84 6.54 -1.91
CA MET A 117 15.43 7.57 -0.94
C MET A 117 14.67 8.70 -1.63
N HIS A 118 15.12 9.19 -2.78
CA HIS A 118 14.45 10.26 -3.51
C HIS A 118 13.11 9.78 -4.09
N LEU A 119 13.07 8.57 -4.67
CA LEU A 119 11.81 7.97 -5.13
C LEU A 119 10.78 7.88 -3.99
N ASN A 120 11.17 7.41 -2.80
CA ASN A 120 10.25 7.29 -1.66
C ASN A 120 9.79 8.63 -1.05
N LYS A 121 10.47 9.75 -1.38
CA LYS A 121 10.11 11.09 -0.92
C LYS A 121 9.30 11.89 -1.94
N ILE A 122 9.07 11.35 -3.13
CA ILE A 122 8.38 12.06 -4.21
C ILE A 122 6.90 12.25 -3.88
N ASN A 123 6.43 13.48 -4.08
CA ASN A 123 5.03 13.90 -4.00
C ASN A 123 4.84 15.13 -4.88
N ASP A 124 3.60 15.65 -5.00
CA ASP A 124 3.32 16.80 -5.88
C ASP A 124 4.20 18.02 -5.58
N ALA A 125 4.44 18.33 -4.31
CA ALA A 125 5.24 19.51 -3.90
C ALA A 125 6.76 19.29 -4.12
N SER A 126 7.25 18.04 -3.98
CA SER A 126 8.67 17.73 -4.09
C SER A 126 9.09 17.21 -5.46
N PHE A 127 8.16 17.04 -6.40
CA PHE A 127 8.38 16.38 -7.68
C PHE A 127 9.60 16.90 -8.44
N LEU A 128 9.65 18.20 -8.70
CA LEU A 128 10.74 18.81 -9.49
C LEU A 128 12.11 18.59 -8.83
N ASN A 129 12.21 18.83 -7.53
CA ASN A 129 13.47 18.65 -6.81
C ASN A 129 13.89 17.17 -6.76
N MET A 130 12.97 16.26 -6.43
CA MET A 130 13.27 14.83 -6.36
C MET A 130 13.64 14.26 -7.73
N ARG A 131 12.96 14.68 -8.80
CA ARG A 131 13.30 14.32 -10.17
C ARG A 131 14.72 14.71 -10.53
N GLU A 132 15.15 15.95 -10.25
CA GLU A 132 16.51 16.43 -10.51
C GLU A 132 17.54 15.62 -9.74
N GLN A 133 17.29 15.31 -8.47
CA GLN A 133 18.17 14.49 -7.66
C GLN A 133 18.27 13.04 -8.18
N ILE A 134 17.16 12.45 -8.61
CA ILE A 134 17.16 11.11 -9.20
C ILE A 134 17.97 11.09 -10.49
N ILE A 135 17.77 12.07 -11.37
CA ILE A 135 18.52 12.20 -12.61
C ILE A 135 20.02 12.36 -12.33
N ALA A 136 20.40 13.23 -11.40
CA ALA A 136 21.80 13.42 -11.02
C ALA A 136 22.44 12.12 -10.49
N ASN A 137 21.73 11.38 -9.64
CA ASN A 137 22.23 10.11 -9.13
C ASN A 137 22.33 9.04 -10.22
N ILE A 138 21.40 8.98 -11.18
CA ILE A 138 21.49 8.08 -12.34
C ILE A 138 22.72 8.45 -13.20
N ASP A 139 22.92 9.74 -13.48
CA ASP A 139 24.08 10.20 -14.26
C ASP A 139 25.42 9.86 -13.56
N GLU A 140 25.47 9.91 -12.21
CA GLU A 140 26.64 9.45 -11.44
C GLU A 140 26.85 7.94 -11.51
N VAL A 141 25.76 7.16 -11.41
CA VAL A 141 25.83 5.68 -11.53
C VAL A 141 26.36 5.28 -12.90
N ILE A 142 25.92 5.95 -13.99
CA ILE A 142 26.40 5.69 -15.36
C ILE A 142 27.91 5.97 -15.49
N LYS A 143 28.45 6.96 -14.78
CA LYS A 143 29.89 7.23 -14.76
C LYS A 143 30.68 6.16 -14.02
N LEU A 144 30.10 5.61 -12.94
CA LEU A 144 30.73 4.58 -12.10
C LEU A 144 30.69 3.18 -12.75
N GLU A 145 29.64 2.90 -13.52
CA GLU A 145 29.40 1.63 -14.18
C GLU A 145 28.95 1.85 -15.62
N PRO A 146 29.89 1.70 -16.58
CA PRO A 146 29.56 1.87 -18.00
C PRO A 146 28.79 0.70 -18.60
N ASP A 147 28.73 -0.46 -17.93
CA ASP A 147 27.97 -1.63 -18.42
C ASP A 147 26.49 -1.41 -18.23
N LEU A 148 25.79 -1.11 -19.33
CA LEU A 148 24.36 -0.86 -19.35
C LEU A 148 23.53 -2.08 -18.94
N SER A 149 24.04 -3.30 -19.07
CA SER A 149 23.31 -4.51 -18.65
C SER A 149 23.23 -4.59 -17.13
N ILE A 150 24.32 -4.29 -16.44
CA ILE A 150 24.39 -4.20 -14.98
C ILE A 150 23.50 -3.07 -14.45
N LEU A 151 23.54 -1.90 -15.12
CA LEU A 151 22.68 -0.76 -14.76
C LEU A 151 21.22 -1.10 -14.93
N THR A 152 20.87 -1.73 -16.05
CA THR A 152 19.48 -2.15 -16.33
C THR A 152 18.98 -3.08 -15.25
N GLU A 153 19.74 -4.09 -14.88
CA GLU A 153 19.35 -5.05 -13.85
C GLU A 153 19.25 -4.40 -12.46
N LYS A 154 20.27 -3.66 -12.03
CA LYS A 154 20.34 -3.14 -10.65
C LYS A 154 19.52 -1.87 -10.44
N VAL A 155 19.61 -0.90 -11.34
CA VAL A 155 18.97 0.41 -11.19
C VAL A 155 17.60 0.44 -11.84
N GLY A 156 17.50 -0.06 -13.06
CA GLY A 156 16.25 -0.05 -13.82
C GLY A 156 15.15 -0.84 -13.15
N THR A 157 15.45 -2.05 -12.64
CA THR A 157 14.49 -2.87 -11.89
C THR A 157 13.97 -2.12 -10.66
N ILE A 158 14.86 -1.45 -9.91
CA ILE A 158 14.46 -0.70 -8.70
C ILE A 158 13.56 0.48 -9.04
N ILE A 159 13.91 1.24 -10.09
CA ILE A 159 13.08 2.38 -10.52
C ILE A 159 11.70 1.89 -10.95
N TYR A 160 11.64 0.81 -11.75
CA TYR A 160 10.39 0.22 -12.19
C TYR A 160 9.55 -0.27 -11.01
N ASP A 161 10.15 -1.09 -10.13
CA ASP A 161 9.43 -1.70 -9.00
C ASP A 161 8.81 -0.66 -8.06
N ILE A 162 9.55 0.39 -7.72
CA ILE A 162 9.05 1.46 -6.87
C ILE A 162 7.94 2.23 -7.58
N SER A 163 8.12 2.53 -8.86
CA SER A 163 7.14 3.31 -9.64
C SER A 163 5.85 2.55 -9.88
N ALA A 164 5.93 1.29 -10.28
CA ALA A 164 4.78 0.47 -10.65
C ALA A 164 3.96 -0.01 -9.44
N ASN A 165 4.58 -0.18 -8.27
CA ASN A 165 3.91 -0.67 -7.07
C ASN A 165 3.36 0.42 -6.15
N ASN A 166 3.50 1.71 -6.49
CA ASN A 166 2.96 2.80 -5.70
C ASN A 166 1.59 3.24 -6.21
N LYS A 167 0.51 2.75 -5.56
CA LYS A 167 -0.85 3.08 -5.94
C LYS A 167 -1.21 4.56 -5.69
N PHE A 168 -0.74 5.14 -4.58
CA PHE A 168 -1.18 6.48 -4.13
C PHE A 168 -0.64 7.60 -5.01
N TYR A 169 0.63 7.52 -5.39
CA TYR A 169 1.30 8.51 -6.23
C TYR A 169 1.53 8.01 -7.66
N SER A 170 0.73 7.04 -8.10
CA SER A 170 0.89 6.35 -9.38
C SER A 170 0.99 7.31 -10.58
N LYS A 171 0.25 8.42 -10.58
CA LYS A 171 0.32 9.43 -11.64
C LYS A 171 1.70 10.08 -11.70
N ILE A 172 2.21 10.53 -10.55
CA ILE A 172 3.53 11.19 -10.45
C ILE A 172 4.63 10.22 -10.88
N TYR A 173 4.55 8.96 -10.46
CA TYR A 173 5.51 7.94 -10.85
C TYR A 173 5.42 7.58 -12.33
N ALA A 174 4.24 7.58 -12.93
CA ALA A 174 4.08 7.35 -14.37
C ALA A 174 4.71 8.49 -15.18
N ASP A 175 4.51 9.74 -14.75
CA ASP A 175 5.09 10.92 -15.39
C ASP A 175 6.62 10.88 -15.28
N LEU A 176 7.16 10.62 -14.08
CA LEU A 176 8.58 10.47 -13.86
C LEU A 176 9.19 9.33 -14.69
N TYR A 177 8.55 8.16 -14.68
CA TYR A 177 9.05 6.99 -15.39
C TYR A 177 9.11 7.22 -16.91
N ALA A 178 8.10 7.84 -17.50
CA ALA A 178 8.08 8.22 -18.90
C ALA A 178 9.24 9.18 -19.26
N GLU A 179 9.50 10.19 -18.42
CA GLU A 179 10.64 11.08 -18.59
C GLU A 179 12.00 10.33 -18.49
N LEU A 180 12.15 9.45 -17.50
CA LEU A 180 13.38 8.69 -17.30
C LEU A 180 13.66 7.74 -18.46
N VAL A 181 12.63 7.04 -18.98
CA VAL A 181 12.81 6.16 -20.16
C VAL A 181 13.16 6.98 -21.41
N THR A 182 12.54 8.15 -21.59
CA THR A 182 12.86 9.05 -22.70
C THR A 182 14.30 9.53 -22.63
N LYS A 183 14.81 9.84 -21.45
CA LYS A 183 16.21 10.28 -21.24
C LYS A 183 17.20 9.10 -21.28
N TYR A 184 16.81 7.97 -20.70
CA TYR A 184 17.66 6.78 -20.54
C TYR A 184 17.05 5.57 -21.25
N GLY A 185 17.26 5.47 -22.56
CA GLY A 185 16.68 4.41 -23.40
C GLY A 185 16.95 2.98 -22.91
N TRP A 186 18.00 2.76 -22.12
CA TRP A 186 18.31 1.46 -21.52
C TRP A 186 17.28 0.99 -20.47
N LEU A 187 16.37 1.86 -20.04
CA LEU A 187 15.23 1.48 -19.18
C LEU A 187 14.07 0.83 -19.96
N GLN A 188 14.00 1.04 -21.29
CA GLN A 188 12.92 0.52 -22.11
C GLN A 188 12.77 -1.03 -22.05
N PRO A 189 13.84 -1.82 -22.15
CA PRO A 189 13.72 -3.29 -22.09
C PRO A 189 13.09 -3.80 -20.79
N ILE A 190 13.34 -3.12 -19.66
CA ILE A 190 12.70 -3.46 -18.37
C ILE A 190 11.21 -3.20 -18.42
N PHE A 191 10.80 -2.07 -18.98
CA PHE A 191 9.40 -1.76 -19.17
C PHE A 191 8.72 -2.82 -20.03
N ASP A 192 9.27 -3.13 -21.18
CA ASP A 192 8.69 -4.07 -22.15
C ASP A 192 8.51 -5.47 -21.52
N ALA A 193 9.55 -5.99 -20.86
CA ALA A 193 9.50 -7.28 -20.19
C ALA A 193 8.45 -7.33 -19.07
N ASN A 194 8.32 -6.26 -18.29
CA ASN A 194 7.33 -6.19 -17.20
C ASN A 194 5.92 -5.96 -17.74
N PHE A 195 5.77 -5.23 -18.84
CA PHE A 195 4.47 -5.02 -19.48
C PHE A 195 3.93 -6.33 -20.08
N GLU A 196 4.77 -7.11 -20.78
CA GLU A 196 4.39 -8.44 -21.30
C GLU A 196 4.02 -9.38 -20.15
N LYS A 197 4.81 -9.40 -19.07
CA LYS A 197 4.56 -10.23 -17.91
C LYS A 197 3.26 -9.84 -17.19
N PHE A 198 2.90 -8.57 -17.18
CA PHE A 198 1.72 -8.08 -16.48
C PHE A 198 0.43 -8.76 -16.98
N VAL A 199 0.29 -8.91 -18.30
CA VAL A 199 -0.89 -9.58 -18.90
C VAL A 199 -1.01 -11.03 -18.39
N SER A 200 0.10 -11.74 -18.27
CA SER A 200 0.11 -13.14 -17.81
C SER A 200 -0.30 -13.29 -16.33
N LEU A 201 -0.17 -12.24 -15.52
CA LEU A 201 -0.55 -12.27 -14.09
C LEU A 201 -2.05 -12.48 -13.86
N PHE A 202 -2.89 -12.27 -14.87
CA PHE A 202 -4.34 -12.44 -14.77
C PHE A 202 -4.82 -13.82 -15.26
N GLN A 203 -3.93 -14.65 -15.83
CA GLN A 203 -4.31 -15.97 -16.37
C GLN A 203 -4.50 -17.03 -15.27
N ASN A 204 -3.76 -16.93 -14.18
CA ASN A 204 -3.73 -17.93 -13.11
C ASN A 204 -3.99 -17.30 -11.74
N ILE A 205 -5.15 -16.66 -11.57
CA ILE A 205 -5.57 -16.15 -10.28
C ILE A 205 -6.19 -17.29 -9.47
N VAL A 206 -5.64 -17.53 -8.28
CA VAL A 206 -6.12 -18.55 -7.34
C VAL A 206 -6.31 -17.89 -5.98
N TYR A 207 -7.47 -18.10 -5.38
CA TYR A 207 -7.72 -17.71 -4.00
C TYR A 207 -7.15 -18.77 -3.05
N ILE A 208 -6.50 -18.33 -1.98
CA ILE A 208 -5.94 -19.17 -0.93
C ILE A 208 -6.64 -18.87 0.39
N ASP A 209 -7.23 -19.92 1.00
CA ASP A 209 -7.88 -19.78 2.30
C ASP A 209 -6.81 -19.54 3.39
N PRO A 210 -6.90 -18.43 4.17
CA PRO A 210 -5.98 -18.16 5.28
C PRO A 210 -5.96 -19.24 6.35
N ALA A 211 -7.05 -20.03 6.50
CA ALA A 211 -7.11 -21.13 7.43
C ALA A 211 -6.30 -22.35 6.96
N ALA A 212 -6.11 -22.51 5.64
CA ALA A 212 -5.33 -23.58 5.05
C ALA A 212 -3.83 -23.28 5.04
N ASN A 213 -3.44 -22.07 4.61
CA ASN A 213 -2.04 -21.64 4.56
C ASN A 213 -1.95 -20.12 4.67
N TYR A 214 -1.61 -19.62 5.87
CA TYR A 214 -1.55 -18.18 6.14
C TYR A 214 -0.42 -17.47 5.41
N ASP A 215 0.76 -18.08 5.28
CA ASP A 215 1.88 -17.45 4.58
C ASP A 215 1.60 -17.31 3.08
N ALA A 216 1.08 -18.35 2.46
CA ALA A 216 0.67 -18.29 1.06
C ALA A 216 -0.48 -17.28 0.83
N PHE A 217 -1.42 -17.15 1.78
CA PHE A 217 -2.44 -16.11 1.76
C PHE A 217 -1.85 -14.70 1.84
N CYS A 218 -0.84 -14.48 2.68
CA CYS A 218 -0.14 -13.20 2.76
C CYS A 218 0.57 -12.85 1.43
N GLU A 219 1.24 -13.81 0.82
CA GLU A 219 1.88 -13.60 -0.49
C GLU A 219 0.85 -13.33 -1.60
N MET A 220 -0.26 -14.07 -1.62
CA MET A 220 -1.37 -13.79 -2.53
C MET A 220 -1.89 -12.35 -2.38
N ASN A 221 -2.08 -11.86 -1.14
CA ASN A 221 -2.52 -10.50 -0.89
C ASN A 221 -1.52 -9.45 -1.40
N LYS A 222 -0.20 -9.68 -1.24
CA LYS A 222 0.82 -8.82 -1.83
C LYS A 222 0.71 -8.77 -3.35
N MET A 223 0.49 -9.91 -4.00
CA MET A 223 0.28 -9.99 -5.45
C MET A 223 -0.99 -9.24 -5.89
N ILE A 224 -2.10 -9.35 -5.15
CA ILE A 224 -3.34 -8.60 -5.40
C ILE A 224 -3.09 -7.09 -5.36
N ILE A 225 -2.38 -6.61 -4.33
CA ILE A 225 -2.04 -5.19 -4.18
C ILE A 225 -1.15 -4.73 -5.33
N SER A 226 -0.13 -5.51 -5.69
CA SER A 226 0.78 -5.21 -6.79
C SER A 226 0.04 -5.17 -8.14
N ARG A 227 -0.84 -6.14 -8.46
CA ARG A 227 -1.64 -6.11 -9.69
C ARG A 227 -2.47 -4.84 -9.81
N LYS A 228 -3.14 -4.42 -8.74
CA LYS A 228 -3.93 -3.17 -8.71
C LYS A 228 -3.06 -1.92 -8.88
N ALA A 229 -1.90 -1.88 -8.25
CA ALA A 229 -0.97 -0.76 -8.40
C ALA A 229 -0.44 -0.67 -9.84
N ASN A 230 -0.02 -1.80 -10.42
CA ASN A 230 0.44 -1.87 -11.81
C ASN A 230 -0.68 -1.49 -12.79
N SER A 231 -1.93 -1.95 -12.59
CA SER A 231 -3.09 -1.53 -13.39
C SER A 231 -3.22 -0.01 -13.42
N GLN A 232 -3.12 0.64 -12.25
CA GLN A 232 -3.19 2.10 -12.15
C GLN A 232 -2.00 2.79 -12.83
N PHE A 233 -0.80 2.22 -12.70
CA PHE A 233 0.41 2.72 -13.33
C PHE A 233 0.30 2.70 -14.86
N PHE A 234 -0.15 1.59 -15.46
CA PHE A 234 -0.35 1.49 -16.91
C PHE A 234 -1.45 2.41 -17.43
N VAL A 235 -2.52 2.60 -16.66
CA VAL A 235 -3.54 3.62 -17.00
C VAL A 235 -2.91 5.00 -17.08
N ASN A 236 -2.10 5.40 -16.10
CA ASN A 236 -1.46 6.70 -16.08
C ASN A 236 -0.40 6.85 -17.19
N LEU A 237 0.35 5.79 -17.52
CA LEU A 237 1.26 5.77 -18.67
C LEU A 237 0.53 5.91 -20.01
N ALA A 238 -0.69 5.39 -20.14
CA ALA A 238 -1.50 5.59 -21.33
C ALA A 238 -2.12 7.00 -21.39
N LEU A 239 -2.42 7.59 -20.24
CA LEU A 239 -2.97 8.95 -20.16
C LEU A 239 -1.90 10.02 -20.45
N ASN A 240 -0.65 9.78 -20.07
CA ASN A 240 0.46 10.69 -20.41
C ASN A 240 1.08 10.41 -21.79
N GLY A 241 0.60 9.38 -22.50
CA GLY A 241 1.02 9.07 -23.87
C GLY A 241 2.29 8.22 -24.02
N PHE A 242 2.86 7.73 -22.91
CA PHE A 242 4.04 6.86 -22.95
C PHE A 242 3.72 5.50 -23.59
N ILE A 243 2.55 4.93 -23.30
CA ILE A 243 2.01 3.77 -24.01
C ILE A 243 0.74 4.12 -24.75
N THR A 244 0.38 3.31 -25.73
CA THR A 244 -0.85 3.51 -26.49
C THR A 244 -2.08 3.13 -25.66
N LYS A 245 -3.17 3.90 -25.79
CA LYS A 245 -4.44 3.59 -25.13
C LYS A 245 -4.96 2.20 -25.51
N ILE A 246 -4.74 1.77 -26.74
CA ILE A 246 -5.15 0.46 -27.23
C ILE A 246 -4.47 -0.68 -26.45
N SER A 247 -3.24 -0.50 -25.99
CA SER A 247 -2.53 -1.50 -25.17
C SER A 247 -3.28 -1.76 -23.86
N VAL A 248 -3.79 -0.71 -23.20
CA VAL A 248 -4.59 -0.85 -21.97
C VAL A 248 -5.97 -1.45 -22.27
N VAL A 249 -6.60 -1.08 -23.40
CA VAL A 249 -7.87 -1.70 -23.85
C VAL A 249 -7.70 -3.19 -24.07
N ASN A 250 -6.59 -3.61 -24.68
CA ASN A 250 -6.30 -5.04 -24.91
C ASN A 250 -6.17 -5.81 -23.57
N ILE A 251 -5.49 -5.24 -22.58
CA ILE A 251 -5.39 -5.84 -21.24
C ILE A 251 -6.78 -5.95 -20.61
N LEU A 252 -7.56 -4.87 -20.62
CA LEU A 252 -8.93 -4.86 -20.10
C LEU A 252 -9.80 -5.91 -20.79
N HIS A 253 -9.70 -6.03 -22.09
CA HIS A 253 -10.44 -7.02 -22.89
C HIS A 253 -10.09 -8.44 -22.46
N GLN A 254 -8.81 -8.78 -22.30
CA GLN A 254 -8.37 -10.09 -21.83
C GLN A 254 -8.89 -10.41 -20.44
N ILE A 255 -8.82 -9.45 -19.51
CA ILE A 255 -9.37 -9.64 -18.15
C ILE A 255 -10.88 -9.88 -18.21
N LEU A 256 -11.63 -9.15 -19.03
CA LEU A 256 -13.07 -9.34 -19.16
C LEU A 256 -13.45 -10.70 -19.79
N ILE A 257 -12.64 -11.23 -20.71
CA ILE A 257 -12.81 -12.60 -21.21
C ILE A 257 -12.64 -13.58 -20.06
N THR A 258 -11.58 -13.46 -19.27
CA THR A 258 -11.33 -14.32 -18.09
C THR A 258 -12.48 -14.22 -17.08
N VAL A 259 -12.99 -13.02 -16.82
CA VAL A 259 -14.18 -12.82 -15.95
C VAL A 259 -15.39 -13.55 -16.52
N SER A 260 -15.67 -13.43 -17.84
CA SER A 260 -16.80 -14.08 -18.50
C SER A 260 -16.75 -15.61 -18.40
N GLU A 261 -15.56 -16.19 -18.34
CA GLU A 261 -15.35 -17.64 -18.18
C GLU A 261 -15.46 -18.07 -16.72
N MET A 262 -14.79 -17.37 -15.80
CA MET A 262 -14.75 -17.71 -14.37
C MET A 262 -16.10 -17.52 -13.69
N ILE A 263 -16.88 -16.51 -14.08
CA ILE A 263 -18.19 -16.23 -13.46
C ILE A 263 -19.21 -17.37 -13.66
N LYS A 264 -19.01 -18.21 -14.68
CA LYS A 264 -19.83 -19.40 -14.98
C LYS A 264 -19.45 -20.62 -14.14
N GLN A 265 -18.26 -20.60 -13.52
CA GLN A 265 -17.73 -21.66 -12.67
C GLN A 265 -18.20 -21.48 -11.24
N ASP A 266 -18.27 -22.56 -10.46
CA ASP A 266 -18.60 -22.50 -9.05
C ASP A 266 -17.36 -22.24 -8.19
N GLY A 267 -17.53 -21.52 -7.05
CA GLY A 267 -16.44 -21.26 -6.09
C GLY A 267 -15.38 -20.26 -6.55
N LYS A 268 -15.67 -19.42 -7.57
CA LYS A 268 -14.74 -18.42 -8.12
C LYS A 268 -15.07 -16.96 -7.74
N ASN A 269 -15.84 -16.76 -6.63
CA ASN A 269 -16.31 -15.42 -6.24
C ASN A 269 -15.16 -14.45 -5.92
N ASP A 270 -14.10 -14.93 -5.26
CA ASP A 270 -12.98 -14.09 -4.84
C ASP A 270 -12.08 -13.72 -6.02
N GLU A 271 -11.81 -14.68 -6.90
CA GLU A 271 -11.04 -14.45 -8.13
C GLU A 271 -11.78 -13.49 -9.08
N VAL A 272 -13.09 -13.69 -9.28
CA VAL A 272 -13.94 -12.78 -10.06
C VAL A 272 -13.97 -11.39 -9.42
N GLY A 273 -14.04 -11.32 -8.09
CA GLY A 273 -13.97 -10.06 -7.35
C GLY A 273 -12.67 -9.30 -7.57
N GLU A 274 -11.53 -9.99 -7.53
CA GLU A 274 -10.22 -9.41 -7.78
C GLU A 274 -10.07 -8.92 -9.23
N LEU A 275 -10.45 -9.75 -10.20
CA LEU A 275 -10.45 -9.36 -11.62
C LEU A 275 -11.30 -8.11 -11.85
N THR A 276 -12.49 -8.06 -11.24
CA THR A 276 -13.39 -6.90 -11.36
C THR A 276 -12.80 -5.64 -10.74
N ASP A 277 -12.06 -5.74 -9.64
CA ASP A 277 -11.33 -4.59 -9.07
C ASP A 277 -10.29 -4.03 -10.06
N ASN A 278 -9.59 -4.88 -10.80
CA ASN A 278 -8.65 -4.45 -11.84
C ASN A 278 -9.38 -3.89 -13.08
N VAL A 279 -10.52 -4.49 -13.47
CA VAL A 279 -11.39 -3.93 -14.51
C VAL A 279 -11.79 -2.50 -14.15
N ALA A 280 -12.20 -2.25 -12.90
CA ALA A 280 -12.59 -0.92 -12.46
C ALA A 280 -11.46 0.11 -12.52
N ILE A 281 -10.21 -0.29 -12.35
CA ILE A 281 -9.05 0.58 -12.50
C ILE A 281 -8.74 0.86 -13.98
N LEU A 282 -8.75 -0.19 -14.82
CA LEU A 282 -8.38 -0.10 -16.22
C LEU A 282 -9.46 0.58 -17.09
N PHE A 283 -10.72 0.53 -16.67
CA PHE A 283 -11.83 1.13 -17.39
C PHE A 283 -11.84 2.65 -17.16
N ASN A 284 -11.18 3.37 -18.06
CA ASN A 284 -11.12 4.84 -18.06
C ASN A 284 -11.78 5.37 -19.33
N LYS A 285 -12.69 6.35 -19.22
CA LYS A 285 -13.42 6.92 -20.35
C LYS A 285 -12.49 7.42 -21.47
N SER A 286 -11.38 8.08 -21.13
CA SER A 286 -10.40 8.57 -22.11
C SER A 286 -9.64 7.43 -22.79
N ILE A 287 -9.40 6.33 -22.11
CA ILE A 287 -8.74 5.12 -22.67
C ILE A 287 -9.73 4.37 -23.56
N MET A 288 -10.99 4.27 -23.13
CA MET A 288 -12.03 3.54 -23.87
C MET A 288 -12.35 4.13 -25.24
N THR A 289 -11.93 5.36 -25.54
CA THR A 289 -12.02 5.93 -26.91
C THR A 289 -11.21 5.15 -27.94
N ALA A 290 -10.23 4.35 -27.50
CA ALA A 290 -9.42 3.49 -28.36
C ALA A 290 -10.03 2.08 -28.56
N ALA A 291 -11.14 1.73 -27.90
CA ALA A 291 -11.79 0.45 -28.08
C ALA A 291 -12.41 0.33 -29.48
N THR A 292 -12.18 -0.80 -30.13
CA THR A 292 -12.70 -1.11 -31.47
C THR A 292 -13.83 -2.14 -31.44
N SER A 293 -14.44 -2.41 -32.56
CA SER A 293 -15.47 -3.46 -32.71
C SER A 293 -14.92 -4.89 -32.51
N GLU A 294 -13.60 -5.06 -32.48
CA GLU A 294 -12.94 -6.35 -32.25
C GLU A 294 -12.90 -6.75 -30.77
N HIS A 295 -12.99 -5.77 -29.87
CA HIS A 295 -13.02 -6.01 -28.43
C HIS A 295 -14.40 -6.50 -27.98
N VAL A 296 -14.66 -7.78 -28.21
CA VAL A 296 -15.95 -8.44 -27.99
C VAL A 296 -15.83 -9.52 -26.90
N ILE A 297 -16.72 -9.48 -25.90
CA ILE A 297 -16.87 -10.47 -24.84
C ILE A 297 -18.30 -11.02 -24.91
N ASP A 298 -18.48 -12.34 -25.05
CA ASP A 298 -19.80 -12.96 -25.21
C ASP A 298 -20.68 -12.27 -26.28
N LYS A 299 -20.11 -11.88 -27.41
CA LYS A 299 -20.76 -11.14 -28.53
C LYS A 299 -21.17 -9.69 -28.16
N LEU A 300 -20.69 -9.15 -27.07
CA LEU A 300 -20.97 -7.78 -26.63
C LEU A 300 -19.69 -6.94 -26.66
N THR A 301 -19.78 -5.66 -27.00
CA THR A 301 -18.68 -4.72 -26.79
C THR A 301 -18.39 -4.57 -25.31
N ILE A 302 -17.18 -4.12 -24.94
CA ILE A 302 -16.79 -3.89 -23.53
C ILE A 302 -17.86 -3.11 -22.76
N ALA A 303 -18.32 -1.98 -23.28
CA ALA A 303 -19.32 -1.16 -22.62
C ALA A 303 -20.67 -1.88 -22.44
N LYS A 304 -21.13 -2.63 -23.44
CA LYS A 304 -22.35 -3.43 -23.34
C LYS A 304 -22.22 -4.59 -22.38
N PHE A 305 -21.05 -5.23 -22.31
CA PHE A 305 -20.78 -6.29 -21.34
C PHE A 305 -20.81 -5.75 -19.91
N ILE A 306 -20.13 -4.62 -19.63
CA ILE A 306 -20.15 -3.96 -18.33
C ILE A 306 -21.60 -3.57 -17.94
N ALA A 307 -22.37 -2.97 -18.86
CA ALA A 307 -23.76 -2.62 -18.62
C ALA A 307 -24.67 -3.85 -18.37
N LYS A 308 -24.39 -4.98 -19.01
CA LYS A 308 -25.06 -6.27 -18.74
C LYS A 308 -24.76 -6.76 -17.33
N MET A 309 -23.48 -6.73 -16.92
CA MET A 309 -23.07 -7.17 -15.60
C MET A 309 -23.63 -6.27 -14.48
N ALA A 310 -23.71 -4.96 -14.70
CA ALA A 310 -24.31 -3.99 -13.78
C ALA A 310 -25.82 -4.24 -13.52
N LYS A 311 -26.54 -4.77 -14.53
CA LYS A 311 -27.97 -5.12 -14.44
C LYS A 311 -28.22 -6.55 -14.00
N GLY A 312 -27.16 -7.35 -13.82
CA GLY A 312 -27.23 -8.75 -13.46
C GLY A 312 -27.73 -8.98 -12.04
N LYS A 313 -28.15 -10.19 -11.75
CA LYS A 313 -28.52 -10.66 -10.41
C LYS A 313 -27.56 -11.79 -10.02
N VAL A 314 -27.27 -11.91 -8.73
CA VAL A 314 -26.36 -12.95 -8.19
C VAL A 314 -26.72 -14.35 -8.70
N LYS A 315 -28.01 -14.65 -8.86
CA LYS A 315 -28.51 -15.94 -9.37
C LYS A 315 -28.25 -16.20 -10.86
N ASP A 316 -27.86 -15.18 -11.63
CA ASP A 316 -27.67 -15.31 -13.07
C ASP A 316 -26.37 -16.08 -13.43
N TYR A 317 -25.41 -16.07 -12.50
CA TYR A 317 -24.13 -16.76 -12.65
C TYR A 317 -23.66 -17.37 -11.33
N LYS A 318 -22.88 -18.45 -11.40
CA LYS A 318 -22.44 -19.22 -10.23
C LYS A 318 -21.51 -18.44 -9.30
N SER A 319 -20.63 -17.60 -9.86
CA SER A 319 -19.64 -16.82 -9.11
C SER A 319 -19.81 -15.29 -9.27
N LEU A 320 -21.07 -14.84 -9.42
CA LEU A 320 -21.42 -13.43 -9.42
C LEU A 320 -21.84 -13.01 -8.01
N SER A 321 -21.10 -12.09 -7.39
CA SER A 321 -21.42 -11.54 -6.08
C SER A 321 -22.02 -10.13 -6.19
N ASN A 322 -22.73 -9.67 -5.15
CA ASN A 322 -23.23 -8.29 -5.06
C ASN A 322 -22.09 -7.27 -5.16
N ARG A 323 -20.92 -7.56 -4.58
CA ARG A 323 -19.74 -6.71 -4.69
C ARG A 323 -19.34 -6.47 -6.15
N VAL A 324 -19.34 -7.50 -6.96
CA VAL A 324 -19.02 -7.44 -8.39
C VAL A 324 -20.05 -6.62 -9.15
N ILE A 325 -21.36 -6.86 -8.89
CA ILE A 325 -22.45 -6.10 -9.50
C ILE A 325 -22.31 -4.61 -9.19
N PHE A 326 -22.13 -4.23 -7.93
CA PHE A 326 -21.99 -2.82 -7.53
C PHE A 326 -20.78 -2.16 -8.21
N LYS A 327 -19.65 -2.87 -8.34
CA LYS A 327 -18.50 -2.35 -9.09
C LYS A 327 -18.82 -2.05 -10.55
N TYR A 328 -19.57 -2.91 -11.21
CA TYR A 328 -20.00 -2.65 -12.58
C TYR A 328 -21.04 -1.52 -12.66
N MET A 329 -21.91 -1.35 -11.66
CA MET A 329 -22.82 -0.22 -11.56
C MET A 329 -22.06 1.09 -11.46
N ASP A 330 -21.04 1.17 -10.57
CA ASP A 330 -20.16 2.33 -10.43
C ASP A 330 -19.51 2.72 -11.77
N LEU A 331 -19.12 1.73 -12.60
CA LEU A 331 -18.52 2.00 -13.91
C LEU A 331 -19.51 2.51 -14.96
N VAL A 332 -20.79 2.21 -14.82
CA VAL A 332 -21.84 2.70 -15.74
C VAL A 332 -22.30 4.11 -15.36
N GLU A 333 -22.34 4.42 -14.06
CA GLU A 333 -22.79 5.72 -13.53
C GLU A 333 -21.69 6.79 -13.58
N GLY A 334 -20.42 6.42 -13.32
CA GLY A 334 -19.25 7.30 -13.36
C GLY A 334 -18.74 7.56 -14.76
#